data_86b4a6b950db72c1c19bfbd6172d6fc2
#
_entry.id   86b4a6b950db72c1c19bfbd6172d6fc2
#
_cell.length_a   1.000
_cell.length_b   1.000
_cell.length_c   1.000
_cell.angle_alpha   90.00
_cell.angle_beta   90.00
_cell.angle_gamma   90.00
#
_symmetry.space_group_name_H-M   'P 1'
#
loop_
_entity.id
_entity.type
_entity.pdbx_description
1 polymer ?
#
loop_
_entity_poly.entity_id
_entity_poly.type
_entity_poly.pdbx_seq_one_letter_code
_entity_poly.pdbx_strand_id
1 'polypeptide(L)'
;MSLRFTLDPELTPELRAEIVTLWTEASNAGGAVGFIPPVTEDDVRPTADKQFAGVGAPGDPDADRLLIAREDGARGRLVAVLFFESMRFDLMDHWRLLKRVMVDPKQQGRGYGRELLAEADRIARDWGLAGLRLTARGGVGLERFYTSCGYTEVGRVPGAIRVAPGDDRDDITFWRALD
;
A
#
# COMPACT_ATOMS: atom_id res chain seq x y z
N MET A 1 -3.45 22.33 2.20
CA MET A 1 -3.89 21.21 3.05
C MET A 1 -2.68 20.33 3.29
N SER A 2 -2.35 20.04 4.53
CA SER A 2 -1.20 19.22 4.89
C SER A 2 -1.68 17.82 5.29
N LEU A 3 -0.95 16.77 4.85
CA LEU A 3 -1.20 15.42 5.33
C LEU A 3 -0.60 15.26 6.73
N ARG A 4 -1.34 14.56 7.59
CA ARG A 4 -0.83 14.04 8.85
C ARG A 4 -0.69 12.53 8.72
N PHE A 5 0.53 12.05 8.90
CA PHE A 5 0.84 10.62 8.91
C PHE A 5 0.77 10.07 10.32
N THR A 6 0.29 8.85 10.45
CA THR A 6 0.31 8.09 11.71
C THR A 6 0.75 6.67 11.41
N LEU A 7 1.85 6.27 12.02
CA LEU A 7 2.34 4.89 11.99
C LEU A 7 1.70 4.10 13.14
N ASP A 8 1.21 2.90 12.85
CA ASP A 8 0.56 1.97 13.77
C ASP A 8 -0.54 2.62 14.64
N PRO A 9 -1.53 3.25 14.01
CA PRO A 9 -2.69 3.68 14.76
C PRO A 9 -3.40 2.48 15.39
N GLU A 10 -4.07 2.70 16.51
CA GLU A 10 -4.97 1.69 17.04
C GLU A 10 -6.03 1.30 15.99
N LEU A 11 -6.12 0.00 15.68
CA LEU A 11 -7.08 -0.54 14.71
C LEU A 11 -8.48 -0.66 15.33
N THR A 12 -9.08 0.48 15.65
CA THR A 12 -10.46 0.52 16.14
C THR A 12 -11.45 0.02 15.08
N PRO A 13 -12.66 -0.40 15.45
CA PRO A 13 -13.71 -0.77 14.50
C PRO A 13 -13.99 0.32 13.45
N GLU A 14 -13.94 1.59 13.87
CA GLU A 14 -14.17 2.76 13.01
C GLU A 14 -13.05 2.89 11.97
N LEU A 15 -11.77 2.81 12.39
CA LEU A 15 -10.64 2.88 11.47
C LEU A 15 -10.64 1.71 10.48
N ARG A 16 -10.97 0.50 10.93
CA ARG A 16 -11.13 -0.67 10.04
C ARG A 16 -12.19 -0.41 8.98
N ALA A 17 -13.34 0.14 9.36
CA ALA A 17 -14.40 0.49 8.44
C ALA A 17 -13.96 1.56 7.43
N GLU A 18 -13.29 2.64 7.88
CA GLU A 18 -12.73 3.68 7.00
C GLU A 18 -11.76 3.10 5.97
N ILE A 19 -10.87 2.18 6.38
CA ILE A 19 -9.91 1.52 5.48
C ILE A 19 -10.64 0.63 4.47
N VAL A 20 -11.64 -0.14 4.88
CA VAL A 20 -12.45 -0.98 3.98
C VAL A 20 -13.16 -0.11 2.94
N THR A 21 -13.78 1.00 3.37
CA THR A 21 -14.42 1.96 2.46
C THR A 21 -13.41 2.53 1.45
N LEU A 22 -12.26 3.01 1.93
CA LEU A 22 -11.19 3.53 1.04
C LEU A 22 -10.72 2.47 0.05
N TRP A 23 -10.53 1.23 0.49
CA TRP A 23 -10.09 0.13 -0.36
C TRP A 23 -11.12 -0.21 -1.43
N THR A 24 -12.40 -0.24 -1.05
CA THR A 24 -13.52 -0.45 -1.98
C THR A 24 -13.59 0.66 -3.03
N GLU A 25 -13.52 1.93 -2.61
CA GLU A 25 -13.52 3.08 -3.52
C GLU A 25 -12.29 3.06 -4.46
N ALA A 26 -11.10 2.77 -3.95
CA ALA A 26 -9.88 2.65 -4.75
C ALA A 26 -9.98 1.53 -5.78
N SER A 27 -10.52 0.36 -5.40
CA SER A 27 -10.74 -0.77 -6.31
C SER A 27 -11.72 -0.40 -7.42
N ASN A 28 -12.84 0.20 -7.08
CA ASN A 28 -13.89 0.60 -8.04
C ASN A 28 -13.43 1.74 -8.97
N ALA A 29 -12.46 2.54 -8.56
CA ALA A 29 -11.81 3.53 -9.41
C ALA A 29 -10.72 2.94 -10.33
N GLY A 30 -10.54 1.62 -10.34
CA GLY A 30 -9.56 0.92 -11.18
C GLY A 30 -8.17 0.77 -10.55
N GLY A 31 -8.02 1.06 -9.28
CA GLY A 31 -6.78 0.86 -8.54
C GLY A 31 -6.35 -0.61 -8.50
N ALA A 32 -5.05 -0.86 -8.63
CA ALA A 32 -4.48 -2.21 -8.63
C ALA A 32 -4.20 -2.69 -7.19
N VAL A 33 -5.26 -2.79 -6.38
CA VAL A 33 -5.17 -3.10 -4.94
C VAL A 33 -5.78 -4.44 -4.57
N GLY A 34 -5.79 -5.38 -5.52
CA GLY A 34 -6.15 -6.78 -5.29
C GLY A 34 -7.55 -7.16 -5.73
N PHE A 35 -8.33 -6.24 -6.29
CA PHE A 35 -9.69 -6.48 -6.77
C PHE A 35 -9.88 -5.94 -8.19
N ILE A 36 -10.88 -6.49 -8.87
CA ILE A 36 -11.38 -6.00 -10.16
C ILE A 36 -12.80 -5.50 -9.94
N PRO A 37 -13.10 -4.26 -10.36
CA PRO A 37 -14.43 -3.69 -10.18
C PRO A 37 -15.51 -4.43 -11.01
N PRO A 38 -16.78 -4.44 -10.60
CA PRO A 38 -17.30 -3.80 -9.38
C PRO A 38 -17.13 -4.67 -8.12
N VAL A 39 -16.82 -4.05 -7.00
CA VAL A 39 -16.74 -4.71 -5.68
C VAL A 39 -17.49 -3.92 -4.62
N THR A 40 -17.98 -4.62 -3.60
CA THR A 40 -18.61 -4.08 -2.39
C THR A 40 -17.66 -4.12 -1.21
N GLU A 41 -18.00 -3.46 -0.12
CA GLU A 41 -17.25 -3.58 1.14
C GLU A 41 -17.24 -5.02 1.65
N ASP A 42 -18.32 -5.78 1.46
CA ASP A 42 -18.40 -7.18 1.90
C ASP A 42 -17.43 -8.08 1.10
N ASP A 43 -17.16 -7.75 -0.17
CA ASP A 43 -16.14 -8.46 -0.97
C ASP A 43 -14.71 -8.15 -0.50
N VAL A 44 -14.47 -6.92 -0.06
CA VAL A 44 -13.15 -6.44 0.40
C VAL A 44 -12.85 -6.89 1.83
N ARG A 45 -13.84 -6.91 2.70
CA ARG A 45 -13.71 -7.14 4.15
C ARG A 45 -12.90 -8.39 4.51
N PRO A 46 -13.13 -9.59 3.94
CA PRO A 46 -12.36 -10.77 4.32
C PRO A 46 -10.85 -10.64 4.03
N THR A 47 -10.49 -9.91 2.97
CA THR A 47 -9.09 -9.64 2.63
C THR A 47 -8.50 -8.58 3.55
N ALA A 48 -9.27 -7.55 3.87
CA ALA A 48 -8.86 -6.51 4.82
C ALA A 48 -8.64 -7.09 6.22
N ASP A 49 -9.52 -7.96 6.69
CA ASP A 49 -9.39 -8.61 8.02
C ASP A 49 -8.11 -9.47 8.11
N LYS A 50 -7.75 -10.16 7.03
CA LYS A 50 -6.47 -10.89 6.96
C LYS A 50 -5.27 -9.94 7.04
N GLN A 51 -5.36 -8.80 6.36
CA GLN A 51 -4.29 -7.79 6.39
C GLN A 51 -4.17 -7.16 7.79
N PHE A 52 -5.29 -6.84 8.44
CA PHE A 52 -5.32 -6.32 9.81
C PHE A 52 -4.76 -7.32 10.83
N ALA A 53 -5.03 -8.62 10.65
CA ALA A 53 -4.52 -9.66 11.53
C ALA A 53 -2.98 -9.78 11.53
N GLY A 54 -2.32 -9.33 10.46
CA GLY A 54 -0.85 -9.28 10.39
C GLY A 54 -0.24 -8.10 11.13
N VAL A 55 -1.02 -7.04 11.40
CA VAL A 55 -0.54 -5.85 12.10
C VAL A 55 -0.33 -6.18 13.58
N GLY A 56 0.89 -6.04 14.04
CA GLY A 56 1.28 -6.39 15.42
C GLY A 56 1.86 -5.22 16.21
N ALA A 57 2.33 -5.55 17.41
CA ALA A 57 2.88 -4.57 18.32
C ALA A 57 4.21 -3.97 17.79
N PRO A 58 4.50 -2.70 18.09
CA PRO A 58 5.80 -2.11 17.85
C PRO A 58 6.93 -2.93 18.49
N GLY A 59 7.99 -3.23 17.72
CA GLY A 59 9.13 -4.01 18.19
C GLY A 59 9.06 -5.50 17.87
N ASP A 60 7.95 -6.02 17.40
CA ASP A 60 7.84 -7.36 16.83
C ASP A 60 8.38 -7.35 15.39
N PRO A 61 9.51 -8.05 15.09
CA PRO A 61 10.11 -8.06 13.76
C PRO A 61 9.24 -8.75 12.71
N ASP A 62 8.35 -9.64 13.14
CA ASP A 62 7.47 -10.39 12.27
C ASP A 62 6.12 -9.70 12.05
N ALA A 63 5.84 -8.64 12.78
CA ALA A 63 4.61 -7.90 12.63
C ALA A 63 4.59 -7.05 11.35
N ASP A 64 3.45 -7.03 10.69
CA ASP A 64 3.16 -6.02 9.68
C ASP A 64 2.89 -4.69 10.38
N ARG A 65 3.16 -3.58 9.68
CA ARG A 65 2.98 -2.24 10.21
C ARG A 65 2.06 -1.45 9.29
N LEU A 66 1.24 -0.61 9.88
CA LEU A 66 0.24 0.19 9.15
C LEU A 66 0.62 1.67 9.17
N LEU A 67 0.68 2.29 8.00
CA LEU A 67 0.81 3.74 7.84
C LEU A 67 -0.47 4.30 7.25
N ILE A 68 -1.04 5.30 7.91
CA ILE A 68 -2.20 6.05 7.40
C ILE A 68 -1.87 7.52 7.23
N ALA A 69 -2.59 8.17 6.32
CA ALA A 69 -2.56 9.63 6.17
C ALA A 69 -3.98 10.22 6.25
N ARG A 70 -4.12 11.31 6.99
CA ARG A 70 -5.35 12.07 7.12
C ARG A 70 -5.15 13.52 6.66
N GLU A 71 -6.16 14.08 6.01
CA GLU A 71 -6.24 15.54 5.78
C GLU A 71 -6.69 16.24 7.05
N ASP A 72 -6.26 17.49 7.21
CA ASP A 72 -6.74 18.43 8.24
C ASP A 72 -6.60 17.92 9.68
N GLY A 73 -5.54 17.18 9.97
CA GLY A 73 -5.16 16.76 11.32
C GLY A 73 -5.60 15.34 11.70
N ALA A 74 -5.41 14.97 12.97
CA ALA A 74 -5.56 13.59 13.46
C ALA A 74 -6.99 13.02 13.39
N ARG A 75 -8.00 13.92 13.37
CA ARG A 75 -9.43 13.58 13.25
C ARG A 75 -9.98 13.85 11.85
N GLY A 76 -9.13 14.30 10.93
CA GLY A 76 -9.51 14.56 9.55
C GLY A 76 -9.82 13.28 8.78
N ARG A 77 -10.24 13.45 7.53
CA ARG A 77 -10.62 12.33 6.67
C ARG A 77 -9.40 11.46 6.35
N LEU A 78 -9.55 10.14 6.44
CA LEU A 78 -8.58 9.17 5.95
C LEU A 78 -8.47 9.29 4.42
N VAL A 79 -7.26 9.54 3.91
CA VAL A 79 -7.04 9.75 2.48
C VAL A 79 -5.99 8.85 1.86
N ALA A 80 -5.14 8.23 2.68
CA ALA A 80 -4.16 7.28 2.17
C ALA A 80 -3.80 6.21 3.21
N VAL A 81 -3.42 5.04 2.73
CA VAL A 81 -3.05 3.88 3.54
C VAL A 81 -1.99 3.08 2.81
N LEU A 82 -1.03 2.53 3.55
CA LEU A 82 -0.20 1.41 3.11
C LEU A 82 0.18 0.51 4.28
N PHE A 83 0.57 -0.72 3.97
CA PHE A 83 1.10 -1.68 4.92
C PHE A 83 2.55 -2.01 4.58
N PHE A 84 3.40 -2.09 5.61
CA PHE A 84 4.72 -2.69 5.53
C PHE A 84 4.59 -4.14 5.98
N GLU A 85 4.65 -5.07 5.05
CA GLU A 85 4.52 -6.49 5.34
C GLU A 85 5.90 -7.10 5.64
N SER A 86 6.01 -7.81 6.76
CA SER A 86 7.19 -8.60 7.09
C SER A 86 7.20 -9.88 6.27
N MET A 87 8.37 -10.28 5.78
CA MET A 87 8.51 -11.55 5.09
C MET A 87 8.51 -12.76 6.04
N ARG A 88 8.57 -12.52 7.36
CA ARG A 88 8.63 -13.55 8.41
C ARG A 88 9.70 -14.62 8.11
N PHE A 89 10.85 -14.13 7.63
CA PHE A 89 11.98 -14.94 7.24
C PHE A 89 13.28 -14.18 7.53
N ASP A 90 14.13 -14.72 8.39
CA ASP A 90 15.32 -14.05 8.94
C ASP A 90 16.30 -13.53 7.86
N LEU A 91 16.39 -14.23 6.73
CA LEU A 91 17.26 -13.79 5.62
C LEU A 91 16.64 -12.63 4.81
N MET A 92 15.42 -12.21 5.12
CA MET A 92 14.69 -11.12 4.47
C MET A 92 14.21 -10.05 5.48
N ASP A 93 14.76 -10.02 6.69
CA ASP A 93 14.36 -9.10 7.75
C ASP A 93 14.82 -7.66 7.52
N HIS A 94 15.80 -7.47 6.66
CA HIS A 94 16.41 -6.17 6.33
C HIS A 94 15.63 -5.34 5.30
N TRP A 95 14.44 -5.76 4.91
CA TRP A 95 13.54 -5.02 4.02
C TRP A 95 12.07 -5.32 4.30
N ARG A 96 11.16 -4.54 3.72
CA ARG A 96 9.71 -4.76 3.84
C ARG A 96 9.03 -4.72 2.49
N LEU A 97 7.95 -5.47 2.36
CA LEU A 97 7.04 -5.42 1.21
C LEU A 97 5.96 -4.38 1.48
N LEU A 98 5.86 -3.37 0.60
CA LEU A 98 4.73 -2.44 0.65
C LEU A 98 3.52 -3.08 0.00
N LYS A 99 2.44 -3.15 0.76
CA LYS A 99 1.15 -3.68 0.30
C LYS A 99 0.07 -2.61 0.42
N ARG A 100 -0.90 -2.70 -0.48
CA ARG A 100 -2.10 -1.87 -0.43
C ARG A 100 -1.78 -0.37 -0.36
N VAL A 101 -0.88 0.07 -1.23
CA VAL A 101 -0.61 1.50 -1.40
C VAL A 101 -1.85 2.13 -2.03
N MET A 102 -2.66 2.80 -1.23
CA MET A 102 -3.97 3.35 -1.61
C MET A 102 -4.04 4.82 -1.30
N VAL A 103 -4.62 5.57 -2.23
CA VAL A 103 -5.01 6.98 -2.04
C VAL A 103 -6.47 7.12 -2.45
N ASP A 104 -7.24 7.88 -1.68
CA ASP A 104 -8.62 8.21 -2.01
C ASP A 104 -8.72 8.69 -3.47
N PRO A 105 -9.50 8.01 -4.32
CA PRO A 105 -9.62 8.36 -5.73
C PRO A 105 -10.04 9.82 -5.97
N LYS A 106 -10.83 10.39 -5.06
CA LYS A 106 -11.28 11.78 -5.11
C LYS A 106 -10.15 12.78 -4.84
N GLN A 107 -9.00 12.30 -4.33
CA GLN A 107 -7.82 13.10 -4.00
C GLN A 107 -6.62 12.81 -4.91
N GLN A 108 -6.79 11.99 -5.94
CA GLN A 108 -5.73 11.73 -6.91
C GLN A 108 -5.29 13.01 -7.62
N GLY A 109 -4.03 13.04 -8.07
CA GLY A 109 -3.44 14.22 -8.72
C GLY A 109 -2.93 15.30 -7.77
N ARG A 110 -3.15 15.19 -6.46
CA ARG A 110 -2.67 16.15 -5.44
C ARG A 110 -1.27 15.84 -4.88
N GLY A 111 -0.65 14.78 -5.34
CA GLY A 111 0.68 14.37 -4.86
C GLY A 111 0.67 13.44 -3.63
N TYR A 112 -0.48 13.11 -3.06
CA TYR A 112 -0.60 12.34 -1.81
C TYR A 112 0.05 10.95 -1.89
N GLY A 113 0.00 10.28 -3.03
CA GLY A 113 0.71 9.01 -3.20
C GLY A 113 2.22 9.17 -3.11
N ARG A 114 2.77 10.26 -3.63
CA ARG A 114 4.20 10.59 -3.53
C ARG A 114 4.59 10.91 -2.10
N GLU A 115 3.79 11.70 -1.39
CA GLU A 115 4.02 12.01 0.02
C GLU A 115 3.94 10.76 0.90
N LEU A 116 2.97 9.87 0.64
CA LEU A 116 2.83 8.58 1.35
C LEU A 116 4.07 7.70 1.17
N LEU A 117 4.59 7.58 -0.06
CA LEU A 117 5.80 6.79 -0.32
C LEU A 117 7.05 7.47 0.25
N ALA A 118 7.15 8.79 0.22
CA ALA A 118 8.26 9.52 0.85
C ALA A 118 8.29 9.33 2.37
N GLU A 119 7.12 9.32 3.02
CA GLU A 119 7.03 9.02 4.45
C GLU A 119 7.36 7.55 4.74
N ALA A 120 6.94 6.62 3.88
CA ALA A 120 7.33 5.22 3.99
C ALA A 120 8.84 5.03 3.88
N ASP A 121 9.51 5.71 2.94
CA ASP A 121 10.96 5.72 2.81
C ASP A 121 11.66 6.26 4.07
N ARG A 122 11.14 7.35 4.64
CA ARG A 122 11.68 7.94 5.89
C ARG A 122 11.58 6.96 7.05
N ILE A 123 10.39 6.36 7.25
CA ILE A 123 10.15 5.37 8.30
C ILE A 123 11.08 4.15 8.15
N ALA A 124 11.20 3.65 6.93
CA ALA A 124 12.05 2.50 6.66
C ALA A 124 13.53 2.78 6.92
N ARG A 125 14.02 3.99 6.63
CA ARG A 125 15.37 4.42 7.03
C ARG A 125 15.53 4.51 8.55
N ASP A 126 14.54 5.05 9.26
CA ASP A 126 14.56 5.11 10.72
C ASP A 126 14.59 3.70 11.35
N TRP A 127 14.04 2.71 10.68
CA TRP A 127 14.15 1.29 11.09
C TRP A 127 15.47 0.63 10.68
N GLY A 128 16.33 1.31 9.93
CA GLY A 128 17.59 0.76 9.43
C GLY A 128 17.42 -0.27 8.32
N LEU A 129 16.29 -0.23 7.58
CA LEU A 129 16.05 -1.14 6.48
C LEU A 129 16.91 -0.80 5.26
N ALA A 130 17.36 -1.83 4.55
CA ALA A 130 18.12 -1.69 3.31
C ALA A 130 17.23 -1.35 2.10
N GLY A 131 15.93 -1.65 2.17
CA GLY A 131 15.07 -1.38 1.04
C GLY A 131 13.58 -1.65 1.28
N LEU A 132 12.79 -1.18 0.31
CA LEU A 132 11.36 -1.46 0.19
C LEU A 132 11.10 -2.13 -1.16
N ARG A 133 10.27 -3.16 -1.14
CA ARG A 133 9.78 -3.85 -2.33
C ARG A 133 8.30 -3.60 -2.49
N LEU A 134 7.81 -3.57 -3.71
CA LEU A 134 6.38 -3.64 -4.03
C LEU A 134 6.16 -4.34 -5.36
N THR A 135 4.92 -4.78 -5.59
CA THR A 135 4.49 -5.27 -6.88
C THR A 135 3.35 -4.41 -7.43
N ALA A 136 3.29 -4.29 -8.73
CA ALA A 136 2.27 -3.52 -9.41
C ALA A 136 1.73 -4.27 -10.64
N ARG A 137 0.43 -4.10 -10.91
CA ARG A 137 -0.19 -4.57 -12.14
C ARG A 137 0.18 -3.63 -13.27
N GLY A 138 0.69 -4.18 -14.36
CA GLY A 138 1.06 -3.44 -15.55
C GLY A 138 -0.12 -2.83 -16.32
N GLY A 139 0.17 -1.81 -17.11
CA GLY A 139 -0.79 -1.20 -18.04
C GLY A 139 -1.81 -0.24 -17.42
N VAL A 140 -1.59 0.20 -16.17
CA VAL A 140 -2.45 1.17 -15.46
C VAL A 140 -1.68 2.45 -15.04
N GLY A 141 -0.49 2.66 -15.60
CA GLY A 141 0.34 3.86 -15.36
C GLY A 141 1.15 3.84 -14.07
N LEU A 142 1.10 2.75 -13.28
CA LEU A 142 1.83 2.63 -12.02
C LEU A 142 3.33 2.56 -12.21
N GLU A 143 3.82 2.02 -13.34
CA GLU A 143 5.25 1.95 -13.66
C GLU A 143 5.89 3.33 -13.63
N ARG A 144 5.28 4.28 -14.33
CA ARG A 144 5.77 5.66 -14.37
C ARG A 144 5.68 6.34 -13.00
N PHE A 145 4.60 6.06 -12.26
CA PHE A 145 4.41 6.62 -10.93
C PHE A 145 5.50 6.14 -9.97
N TYR A 146 5.72 4.83 -9.83
CA TYR A 146 6.74 4.29 -8.93
C TYR A 146 8.15 4.68 -9.32
N THR A 147 8.47 4.68 -10.62
CA THR A 147 9.77 5.18 -11.11
C THR A 147 9.98 6.64 -10.71
N SER A 148 8.96 7.47 -10.82
CA SER A 148 9.04 8.88 -10.41
C SER A 148 9.18 9.10 -8.91
N CYS A 149 8.86 8.06 -8.11
CA CYS A 149 9.07 8.03 -6.65
C CYS A 149 10.42 7.38 -6.26
N GLY A 150 11.27 7.06 -7.23
CA GLY A 150 12.61 6.50 -7.01
C GLY A 150 12.66 4.98 -6.87
N TYR A 151 11.58 4.28 -7.22
CA TYR A 151 11.57 2.83 -7.31
C TYR A 151 12.09 2.36 -8.67
N THR A 152 12.85 1.28 -8.69
CA THR A 152 13.38 0.67 -9.92
C THR A 152 12.66 -0.63 -10.20
N GLU A 153 12.19 -0.84 -11.44
CA GLU A 153 11.70 -2.15 -11.88
C GLU A 153 12.86 -3.14 -11.88
N VAL A 154 12.70 -4.24 -11.15
CA VAL A 154 13.72 -5.28 -10.99
C VAL A 154 13.28 -6.64 -11.53
N GLY A 155 12.04 -6.76 -11.94
CA GLY A 155 11.51 -7.99 -12.53
C GLY A 155 10.08 -7.84 -13.00
N ARG A 156 9.70 -8.71 -13.94
CA ARG A 156 8.39 -8.71 -14.55
C ARG A 156 8.01 -10.13 -15.00
N VAL A 157 6.78 -10.53 -14.70
CA VAL A 157 6.19 -11.77 -15.21
C VAL A 157 5.09 -11.39 -16.19
N PRO A 158 5.28 -11.59 -17.50
CA PRO A 158 4.30 -11.23 -18.51
C PRO A 158 2.99 -12.00 -18.33
N GLY A 159 1.86 -11.28 -18.39
CA GLY A 159 0.53 -11.86 -18.38
C GLY A 159 0.15 -12.62 -17.11
N ALA A 160 0.86 -12.41 -15.98
CA ALA A 160 0.62 -13.16 -14.74
C ALA A 160 -0.66 -12.77 -13.99
N ILE A 161 -1.26 -11.64 -14.31
CA ILE A 161 -2.47 -11.12 -13.66
C ILE A 161 -3.62 -11.06 -14.66
N ARG A 162 -4.61 -11.96 -14.53
CA ARG A 162 -5.81 -11.93 -15.35
C ARG A 162 -6.85 -10.99 -14.75
N VAL A 163 -7.17 -9.91 -15.46
CA VAL A 163 -8.18 -8.92 -15.04
C VAL A 163 -9.55 -9.17 -15.70
N ALA A 164 -9.54 -9.81 -16.87
CA ALA A 164 -10.74 -10.26 -17.57
C ALA A 164 -10.36 -11.37 -18.57
N PRO A 165 -11.31 -12.12 -19.13
CA PRO A 165 -11.02 -13.05 -20.22
C PRO A 165 -10.35 -12.31 -21.39
N GLY A 166 -9.11 -12.71 -21.74
CA GLY A 166 -8.32 -12.08 -22.81
C GLY A 166 -7.61 -10.79 -22.42
N ASP A 167 -7.68 -10.37 -21.16
CA ASP A 167 -6.93 -9.21 -20.63
C ASP A 167 -6.01 -9.65 -19.49
N ASP A 168 -4.86 -10.16 -19.87
CA ASP A 168 -3.79 -10.57 -18.97
C ASP A 168 -2.75 -9.45 -18.86
N ARG A 169 -2.42 -9.06 -17.64
CA ARG A 169 -1.50 -7.98 -17.31
C ARG A 169 -0.24 -8.52 -16.66
N ASP A 170 0.85 -7.78 -16.79
CA ASP A 170 2.11 -8.14 -16.17
C ASP A 170 2.06 -7.96 -14.64
N ASP A 171 2.73 -8.84 -13.91
CA ASP A 171 3.11 -8.64 -12.52
C ASP A 171 4.53 -8.07 -12.49
N ILE A 172 4.65 -6.84 -12.01
CA ILE A 172 5.89 -6.08 -12.06
C ILE A 172 6.40 -5.87 -10.64
N THR A 173 7.66 -6.24 -10.40
CA THR A 173 8.34 -6.04 -9.11
C THR A 173 9.20 -4.79 -9.16
N PHE A 174 9.03 -3.94 -8.15
CA PHE A 174 9.83 -2.74 -7.93
C PHE A 174 10.61 -2.81 -6.63
N TRP A 175 11.80 -2.22 -6.65
CA TRP A 175 12.70 -2.10 -5.52
C TRP A 175 13.09 -0.64 -5.28
N ARG A 176 13.10 -0.24 -4.02
CA ARG A 176 13.66 1.03 -3.56
C ARG A 176 14.79 0.74 -2.61
N ALA A 177 16.05 0.97 -3.03
CA ALA A 177 17.20 0.95 -2.12
C ALA A 177 17.13 2.15 -1.16
N LEU A 178 17.43 1.91 0.10
CA LEU A 178 17.45 2.91 1.17
C LEU A 178 18.89 3.01 1.67
N ASP A 179 19.62 3.95 1.12
CA ASP A 179 21.00 4.25 1.52
C ASP A 179 21.05 5.12 2.78
#